data_b90bcfa3432a0b50251130b0c97029ec
#
_entry.id   b90bcfa3432a0b50251130b0c97029ec
#
_cell.length_a   1.000
_cell.length_b   1.000
_cell.length_c   1.000
_cell.angle_alpha   90.00
_cell.angle_beta   90.00
_cell.angle_gamma   90.00
#
_symmetry.space_group_name_H-M   'P 1'
#
loop_
_entity.id
_entity.type
_entity.pdbx_description
1 polymer ?
#
loop_
_entity_poly.entity_id
_entity_poly.type
_entity_poly.pdbx_seq_one_letter_code
_entity_poly.pdbx_strand_id
1 'polypeptide(L)'
;MSEQPFVIIDDGRPIEVSIHVDAGRVYVPASAASALGWALKPEGLCWGDVCVPLPPGMLEARGLDLARAADALCRPLAVDLGEAAAYLGASVDERCRALASLDAPDFTLPDLAGRLHSLRDQRGRKVMLVAYASW
;
A
#
# COMPACT_ATOMS: atom_id res chain seq x y z
N MET A 1 -25.46 8.92 1.61
CA MET A 1 -24.05 8.57 1.35
C MET A 1 -24.04 7.56 0.23
N SER A 2 -23.41 7.87 -0.86
CA SER A 2 -23.26 6.93 -1.97
C SER A 2 -21.92 6.21 -1.85
N GLU A 3 -21.95 4.91 -2.00
CA GLU A 3 -20.73 4.13 -2.26
C GLU A 3 -20.23 4.48 -3.66
N GLN A 4 -18.93 4.59 -3.79
CA GLN A 4 -18.29 4.80 -5.09
C GLN A 4 -17.16 3.81 -5.31
N PRO A 5 -16.92 3.39 -6.57
CA PRO A 5 -15.79 2.53 -6.89
C PRO A 5 -14.48 3.28 -6.65
N PHE A 6 -13.50 2.56 -6.15
CA PHE A 6 -12.20 3.10 -5.79
C PHE A 6 -11.13 2.03 -5.90
N VAL A 7 -9.92 2.41 -6.25
CA VAL A 7 -8.79 1.49 -6.34
C VAL A 7 -7.79 1.79 -5.22
N ILE A 8 -7.51 0.81 -4.38
CA ILE A 8 -6.42 0.91 -3.41
C ILE A 8 -5.26 0.07 -3.94
N ILE A 9 -4.14 0.71 -4.21
CA ILE A 9 -2.91 0.04 -4.61
C ILE A 9 -2.16 -0.33 -3.33
N ASP A 10 -2.26 -1.58 -2.93
CA ASP A 10 -1.64 -2.13 -1.73
C ASP A 10 -0.24 -2.66 -2.06
N ASP A 11 0.78 -1.89 -1.73
CA ASP A 11 2.19 -2.18 -2.03
C ASP A 11 2.41 -2.63 -3.49
N GLY A 12 1.83 -1.85 -4.42
CA GLY A 12 1.91 -2.10 -5.85
C GLY A 12 0.82 -3.04 -6.40
N ARG A 13 -0.05 -3.61 -5.56
CA ARG A 13 -1.13 -4.49 -5.97
C ARG A 13 -2.46 -3.74 -6.00
N PRO A 14 -3.10 -3.55 -7.16
CA PRO A 14 -4.38 -2.86 -7.24
C PRO A 14 -5.51 -3.75 -6.69
N ILE A 15 -6.34 -3.17 -5.84
CA ILE A 15 -7.51 -3.80 -5.24
C ILE A 15 -8.70 -2.87 -5.43
N GLU A 16 -9.71 -3.34 -6.13
CA GLU A 16 -10.96 -2.60 -6.32
C GLU A 16 -11.85 -2.76 -5.09
N VAL A 17 -12.32 -1.66 -4.56
CA VAL A 17 -13.21 -1.60 -3.40
C VAL A 17 -14.29 -0.54 -3.61
N SER A 18 -15.42 -0.71 -2.95
CA SER A 18 -16.39 0.38 -2.80
C SER A 18 -16.11 1.13 -1.51
N ILE A 19 -16.09 2.45 -1.57
CA ILE A 19 -15.79 3.31 -0.44
C ILE A 19 -16.87 4.37 -0.24
N HIS A 20 -16.86 4.99 0.94
CA HIS A 20 -17.57 6.25 1.18
C HIS A 20 -16.57 7.40 1.28
N VAL A 21 -16.93 8.54 0.73
CA VAL A 21 -16.16 9.79 0.90
C VAL A 21 -17.00 10.78 1.69
N ASP A 22 -16.41 11.36 2.72
CA ASP A 22 -17.00 12.43 3.50
C ASP A 22 -15.94 13.44 3.92
N ALA A 23 -16.21 14.72 3.66
CA ALA A 23 -15.30 15.83 3.97
C ALA A 23 -13.84 15.59 3.51
N GLY A 24 -13.66 14.96 2.34
CA GLY A 24 -12.34 14.64 1.78
C GLY A 24 -11.65 13.42 2.41
N ARG A 25 -12.33 12.70 3.30
CA ARG A 25 -11.84 11.46 3.90
C ARG A 25 -12.42 10.24 3.22
N VAL A 26 -11.63 9.20 3.13
CA VAL A 26 -12.00 7.91 2.54
C VAL A 26 -12.31 6.91 3.66
N TYR A 27 -13.49 6.32 3.59
CA TYR A 27 -13.95 5.29 4.52
C TYR A 27 -14.15 3.97 3.80
N VAL A 28 -13.43 2.95 4.22
CA VAL A 28 -13.54 1.59 3.68
C VAL A 28 -14.57 0.83 4.50
N PRO A 29 -15.69 0.37 3.90
CA PRO A 29 -16.66 -0.47 4.61
C PRO A 29 -16.01 -1.70 5.23
N ALA A 30 -16.48 -2.13 6.39
CA ALA A 30 -15.94 -3.32 7.07
C ALA A 30 -15.99 -4.57 6.18
N SER A 31 -16.99 -4.67 5.32
CA SER A 31 -17.13 -5.75 4.33
C SER A 31 -16.01 -5.75 3.27
N ALA A 32 -15.45 -4.58 2.95
CA ALA A 32 -14.36 -4.42 1.98
C ALA A 32 -12.97 -4.52 2.61
N ALA A 33 -12.86 -4.40 3.93
CA ALA A 33 -11.58 -4.48 4.64
C ALA A 33 -10.86 -5.82 4.40
N SER A 34 -11.61 -6.91 4.26
CA SER A 34 -11.06 -8.24 3.97
C SER A 34 -10.36 -8.33 2.62
N ALA A 35 -10.78 -7.54 1.62
CA ALA A 35 -10.12 -7.48 0.33
C ALA A 35 -8.69 -6.90 0.44
N LEU A 36 -8.45 -6.05 1.45
CA LEU A 36 -7.13 -5.52 1.80
C LEU A 36 -6.34 -6.46 2.74
N GLY A 37 -6.85 -7.65 3.02
CA GLY A 37 -6.25 -8.58 3.98
C GLY A 37 -6.38 -8.10 5.43
N TRP A 38 -7.28 -7.16 5.71
CA TRP A 38 -7.53 -6.63 7.05
C TRP A 38 -8.68 -7.37 7.72
N ALA A 39 -8.49 -7.69 8.99
CA ALA A 39 -9.52 -8.29 9.83
C ALA A 39 -9.81 -7.39 11.04
N LEU A 40 -11.08 -7.03 11.20
CA LEU A 40 -11.56 -6.35 12.40
C LEU A 40 -11.86 -7.41 13.46
N LYS A 41 -11.08 -7.41 14.53
CA LYS A 41 -11.19 -8.34 15.66
C LYS A 41 -11.43 -7.56 16.96
N PRO A 42 -11.85 -8.21 18.07
CA PRO A 42 -11.97 -7.55 19.36
C PRO A 42 -10.67 -6.86 19.83
N GLU A 43 -9.53 -7.39 19.41
CA GLU A 43 -8.21 -6.84 19.74
C GLU A 43 -7.87 -5.60 18.91
N GLY A 44 -8.55 -5.38 17.78
CA GLY A 44 -8.30 -4.24 16.90
C GLY A 44 -8.33 -4.58 15.41
N LEU A 45 -7.62 -3.76 14.64
CA LEU A 45 -7.37 -4.00 13.22
C LEU A 45 -6.16 -4.91 13.06
N CYS A 46 -6.38 -6.07 12.45
CA CYS A 46 -5.34 -7.07 12.23
C CYS A 46 -4.99 -7.19 10.75
N TRP A 47 -3.70 -7.30 10.46
CA TRP A 47 -3.15 -7.56 9.14
C TRP A 47 -1.99 -8.55 9.28
N GLY A 48 -2.13 -9.74 8.69
CA GLY A 48 -1.22 -10.84 8.97
C GLY A 48 -1.15 -11.16 10.46
N ASP A 49 0.05 -11.20 11.01
CA ASP A 49 0.30 -11.45 12.44
C ASP A 49 0.30 -10.18 13.29
N VAL A 50 0.11 -9.02 12.68
CA VAL A 50 0.09 -7.73 13.37
C VAL A 50 -1.34 -7.31 13.65
N CYS A 51 -1.63 -7.01 14.93
CA CYS A 51 -2.88 -6.40 15.34
C CYS A 51 -2.61 -5.08 16.05
N VAL A 52 -3.32 -4.04 15.65
CA VAL A 52 -3.24 -2.72 16.27
C VAL A 52 -4.57 -2.36 16.92
N PRO A 53 -4.56 -1.77 18.12
CA PRO A 53 -5.79 -1.29 18.75
C PRO A 53 -6.51 -0.29 17.84
N LEU A 54 -7.83 -0.28 17.90
CA LEU A 54 -8.67 0.70 17.20
C LEU A 54 -8.70 2.02 17.99
N PRO A 55 -7.99 3.07 17.57
CA PRO A 55 -8.12 4.38 18.19
C PRO A 55 -9.54 4.92 18.01
N PRO A 56 -10.03 5.79 18.90
CA PRO A 56 -11.32 6.46 18.74
C PRO A 56 -11.43 7.13 17.38
N GLY A 57 -12.55 6.92 16.68
CA GLY A 57 -12.81 7.51 15.36
C GLY A 57 -12.09 6.85 14.19
N MET A 58 -11.40 5.71 14.37
CA MET A 58 -10.87 4.93 13.25
C MET A 58 -11.96 4.09 12.59
N LEU A 59 -12.87 3.53 13.37
CA LEU A 59 -14.05 2.81 12.88
C LEU A 59 -15.31 3.62 13.22
N GLU A 60 -16.03 4.02 12.19
CA GLU A 60 -17.29 4.76 12.30
C GLU A 60 -18.42 3.98 11.61
N ALA A 61 -19.67 4.49 11.71
CA ALA A 61 -20.83 3.86 11.07
C ALA A 61 -20.66 3.74 9.52
N ARG A 62 -19.86 4.63 8.92
CA ARG A 62 -19.56 4.65 7.47
C ARG A 62 -18.38 3.75 7.07
N GLY A 63 -17.69 3.16 8.02
CA GLY A 63 -16.57 2.26 7.80
C GLY A 63 -15.28 2.68 8.50
N LEU A 64 -14.19 2.09 8.08
CA LEU A 64 -12.83 2.32 8.57
C LEU A 64 -12.23 3.55 7.88
N ASP A 65 -11.82 4.56 8.63
CA ASP A 65 -11.09 5.73 8.11
C ASP A 65 -9.72 5.25 7.59
N LEU A 66 -9.52 5.33 6.26
CA LEU A 66 -8.33 4.81 5.60
C LEU A 66 -7.05 5.49 6.08
N ALA A 67 -7.08 6.80 6.31
CA ALA A 67 -5.91 7.54 6.77
C ALA A 67 -5.51 7.13 8.19
N ARG A 68 -6.47 7.01 9.10
CA ARG A 68 -6.21 6.56 10.46
C ARG A 68 -5.75 5.10 10.52
N ALA A 69 -6.28 4.25 9.64
CA ALA A 69 -5.83 2.87 9.54
C ALA A 69 -4.39 2.79 9.04
N ALA A 70 -4.03 3.57 8.02
CA ALA A 70 -2.67 3.65 7.50
C ALA A 70 -1.67 4.13 8.57
N ASP A 71 -2.03 5.18 9.31
CA ASP A 71 -1.21 5.70 10.42
C ASP A 71 -1.02 4.64 11.52
N ALA A 72 -2.09 3.96 11.94
CA ALA A 72 -2.03 2.92 12.97
C ALA A 72 -1.16 1.72 12.54
N LEU A 73 -1.18 1.39 11.25
CA LEU A 73 -0.34 0.33 10.66
C LEU A 73 1.07 0.81 10.28
N CYS A 74 1.41 2.07 10.56
CA CYS A 74 2.68 2.70 10.17
C CYS A 74 2.99 2.55 8.67
N ARG A 75 1.95 2.68 7.84
CA ARG A 75 2.03 2.56 6.38
C ARG A 75 1.83 3.92 5.72
N PRO A 76 2.69 4.33 4.78
CA PRO A 76 2.49 5.58 4.05
C PRO A 76 1.27 5.49 3.15
N LEU A 77 0.49 6.56 3.11
CA LEU A 77 -0.74 6.68 2.31
C LEU A 77 -0.69 7.92 1.44
N ALA A 78 -1.03 7.75 0.18
CA ALA A 78 -1.36 8.85 -0.73
C ALA A 78 -2.78 8.61 -1.29
N VAL A 79 -3.59 9.67 -1.36
CA VAL A 79 -4.98 9.59 -1.85
C VAL A 79 -5.18 10.63 -2.95
N ASP A 80 -5.76 10.19 -4.06
CA ASP A 80 -6.24 11.06 -5.12
C ASP A 80 -7.74 10.78 -5.36
N LEU A 81 -8.58 11.70 -4.91
CA LEU A 81 -10.03 11.57 -5.06
C LEU A 81 -10.48 11.84 -6.49
N GLY A 82 -9.72 12.59 -7.28
CA GLY A 82 -10.01 12.86 -8.69
C GLY A 82 -9.84 11.62 -9.56
N GLU A 83 -8.81 10.84 -9.27
CA GLU A 83 -8.54 9.57 -9.96
C GLU A 83 -9.23 8.38 -9.26
N ALA A 84 -9.99 8.62 -8.18
CA ALA A 84 -10.64 7.59 -7.37
C ALA A 84 -9.66 6.47 -6.94
N ALA A 85 -8.47 6.86 -6.48
CA ALA A 85 -7.39 5.93 -6.15
C ALA A 85 -6.65 6.32 -4.88
N ALA A 86 -6.06 5.33 -4.21
CA ALA A 86 -5.09 5.53 -3.14
C ALA A 86 -3.93 4.56 -3.28
N TYR A 87 -2.76 4.97 -2.84
CA TYR A 87 -1.59 4.10 -2.69
C TYR A 87 -1.30 3.91 -1.20
N LEU A 88 -1.25 2.66 -0.78
CA LEU A 88 -0.88 2.22 0.56
C LEU A 88 0.44 1.46 0.49
N GLY A 89 1.52 2.08 0.94
CA GLY A 89 2.87 1.51 0.85
C GLY A 89 3.17 0.49 1.94
N ALA A 90 4.33 -0.16 1.85
CA ALA A 90 4.83 -1.08 2.86
C ALA A 90 5.04 -0.37 4.21
N SER A 91 4.86 -1.09 5.32
CA SER A 91 5.10 -0.56 6.65
C SER A 91 6.57 -0.20 6.89
N VAL A 92 6.83 0.64 7.90
CA VAL A 92 8.21 0.99 8.30
C VAL A 92 9.01 -0.27 8.62
N ASP A 93 8.41 -1.20 9.36
CA ASP A 93 9.08 -2.46 9.76
C ASP A 93 9.43 -3.33 8.56
N GLU A 94 8.55 -3.44 7.58
CA GLU A 94 8.81 -4.19 6.35
C GLU A 94 9.96 -3.57 5.55
N ARG A 95 9.95 -2.24 5.40
CA ARG A 95 11.05 -1.53 4.74
C ARG A 95 12.37 -1.67 5.48
N CYS A 96 12.36 -1.58 6.80
CA CYS A 96 13.56 -1.80 7.62
C CYS A 96 14.09 -3.22 7.48
N ARG A 97 13.21 -4.23 7.49
CA ARG A 97 13.62 -5.63 7.27
C ARG A 97 14.17 -5.84 5.87
N ALA A 98 13.54 -5.29 4.85
CA ALA A 98 14.04 -5.37 3.48
C ALA A 98 15.42 -4.75 3.33
N LEU A 99 15.67 -3.59 3.95
CA LEU A 99 17.00 -2.98 3.95
C LEU A 99 18.03 -3.78 4.75
N ALA A 100 17.62 -4.34 5.89
CA ALA A 100 18.51 -5.14 6.74
C ALA A 100 18.90 -6.48 6.11
N SER A 101 18.07 -7.02 5.21
CA SER A 101 18.38 -8.26 4.48
C SER A 101 19.56 -8.09 3.52
N LEU A 102 19.85 -6.86 3.11
CA LEU A 102 20.83 -6.51 2.07
C LEU A 102 20.55 -7.17 0.70
N ASP A 103 19.35 -7.71 0.51
CA ASP A 103 18.88 -8.24 -0.76
C ASP A 103 18.20 -7.13 -1.57
N ALA A 104 18.78 -6.82 -2.73
CA ALA A 104 18.15 -5.90 -3.66
C ALA A 104 16.97 -6.59 -4.36
N PRO A 105 15.78 -5.96 -4.42
CA PRO A 105 14.67 -6.49 -5.19
C PRO A 105 15.06 -6.61 -6.65
N ASP A 106 14.67 -7.73 -7.28
CA ASP A 106 14.91 -7.93 -8.70
C ASP A 106 13.92 -7.07 -9.53
N PHE A 107 14.41 -6.58 -10.65
CA PHE A 107 13.58 -5.90 -11.64
C PHE A 107 14.07 -6.25 -13.05
N THR A 108 13.18 -6.11 -14.02
CA THR A 108 13.48 -6.31 -15.42
C THR A 108 13.05 -5.10 -16.22
N LEU A 109 13.97 -4.51 -16.97
CA LEU A 109 13.71 -3.31 -17.77
C LEU A 109 14.19 -3.54 -19.20
N PRO A 110 13.50 -2.97 -20.21
CA PRO A 110 13.96 -2.99 -21.59
C PRO A 110 15.09 -1.96 -21.82
N ASP A 111 16.03 -2.30 -22.67
CA ASP A 111 16.97 -1.34 -23.26
C ASP A 111 16.32 -0.55 -24.40
N LEU A 112 17.06 0.37 -25.01
CA LEU A 112 16.57 1.18 -26.12
C LEU A 112 16.23 0.36 -27.38
N ALA A 113 16.72 -0.87 -27.47
CA ALA A 113 16.41 -1.82 -28.54
C ALA A 113 15.24 -2.77 -28.14
N GLY A 114 14.65 -2.59 -26.96
CA GLY A 114 13.55 -3.39 -26.43
C GLY A 114 13.98 -4.73 -25.81
N ARG A 115 15.28 -5.01 -25.67
CA ARG A 115 15.76 -6.24 -25.02
C ARG A 115 15.64 -6.10 -23.52
N LEU A 116 15.11 -7.13 -22.88
CA LEU A 116 14.91 -7.18 -21.44
C LEU A 116 16.22 -7.53 -20.71
N HIS A 117 16.50 -6.79 -19.65
CA HIS A 117 17.63 -6.98 -18.74
C HIS A 117 17.13 -7.06 -17.32
N SER A 118 17.52 -8.09 -16.58
CA SER A 118 17.19 -8.26 -15.17
C SER A 118 18.40 -7.99 -14.29
N LEU A 119 18.14 -7.42 -13.10
CA LEU A 119 19.21 -7.19 -12.13
C LEU A 119 19.86 -8.51 -11.70
N ARG A 120 19.08 -9.60 -11.60
CA ARG A 120 19.59 -10.93 -11.26
C ARG A 120 20.64 -11.46 -12.24
N ASP A 121 20.62 -11.04 -13.51
CA ASP A 121 21.58 -11.45 -14.52
C ASP A 121 23.00 -10.92 -14.23
N GLN A 122 23.08 -9.95 -13.31
CA GLN A 122 24.34 -9.35 -12.87
C GLN A 122 24.89 -9.98 -11.58
N ARG A 123 24.29 -11.05 -11.08
CA ARG A 123 24.76 -11.72 -9.86
C ARG A 123 26.23 -12.13 -10.00
N GLY A 124 26.99 -11.95 -8.90
CA GLY A 124 28.44 -12.17 -8.88
C GLY A 124 29.27 -10.99 -9.39
N ARG A 125 28.64 -9.88 -9.78
CA ARG A 125 29.32 -8.65 -10.21
C ARG A 125 28.97 -7.50 -9.26
N LYS A 126 29.88 -6.52 -9.16
CA LYS A 126 29.57 -5.25 -8.50
C LYS A 126 28.78 -4.39 -9.49
N VAL A 127 27.59 -3.96 -9.10
CA VAL A 127 26.68 -3.15 -9.94
C VAL A 127 26.42 -1.83 -9.23
N MET A 128 26.57 -0.73 -9.94
CA MET A 128 26.13 0.58 -9.50
C MET A 128 24.91 0.99 -10.34
N LEU A 129 23.78 1.21 -9.68
CA LEU A 129 22.57 1.71 -10.31
C LEU A 129 22.53 3.24 -10.20
N VAL A 130 22.31 3.90 -11.33
CA VAL A 130 22.09 5.35 -11.39
C VAL A 130 20.73 5.60 -12.02
N ALA A 131 19.84 6.25 -11.28
CA ALA A 131 18.58 6.74 -11.80
C ALA A 131 18.70 8.26 -12.04
N TYR A 132 18.37 8.69 -13.25
CA TYR A 132 18.34 10.11 -13.59
C TYR A 132 17.14 10.40 -14.50
N ALA A 133 16.70 11.64 -14.51
CA ALA A 133 15.72 12.12 -15.46
C ALA A 133 16.27 13.40 -16.12
N SER A 134 16.04 13.51 -17.42
CA SER A 134 16.31 14.75 -18.18
C SER A 134 14.97 15.40 -18.50
N TRP A 135 14.66 16.49 -17.84
CA TRP A 135 13.55 17.41 -18.15
C TRP A 135 14.08 18.77 -18.49
#